data_5a639c45c1601fd2522477f448cfb928
#
_entry.id   5a639c45c1601fd2522477f448cfb928
#
_cell.length_a   1.000
_cell.length_b   1.000
_cell.length_c   1.000
_cell.angle_alpha   90.00
_cell.angle_beta   90.00
_cell.angle_gamma   90.00
#
_symmetry.space_group_name_H-M   'P 1'
#
loop_
_entity.id
_entity.type
_entity.pdbx_description
1 polymer ?
#
loop_
_entity_poly.entity_id
_entity_poly.type
_entity_poly.pdbx_seq_one_letter_code
_entity_poly.pdbx_strand_id
1 'polypeptide(L)'
;LQYYVKFTIVCLNDNNLQKISDPLLTKEAEAKALLQKIKPNDTVILLDEKGESYSSIAFAKQIDNHMNYGKKRILFILGGPYGFSKEIYMKYPKLLSLSQMTFSHQMVRLLFCEQLYRAFTIINNHPYHNN
;
A
#
# COMPACT_ATOMS: atom_id res chain seq x y z
N LEU A 1 6.82 -6.21 -25.31
CA LEU A 1 6.45 -7.13 -24.25
C LEU A 1 5.61 -6.41 -23.19
N GLN A 2 4.41 -6.91 -23.00
CA GLN A 2 3.51 -6.30 -22.05
C GLN A 2 3.47 -7.12 -20.76
N TYR A 3 3.65 -6.44 -19.65
CA TYR A 3 3.55 -7.05 -18.34
C TYR A 3 2.17 -6.72 -17.77
N TYR A 4 1.46 -7.76 -17.38
CA TYR A 4 0.13 -7.61 -16.82
C TYR A 4 0.19 -7.86 -15.32
N VAL A 5 0.57 -6.84 -14.58
CA VAL A 5 0.48 -6.87 -13.13
C VAL A 5 -0.65 -5.95 -12.72
N LYS A 6 -1.58 -6.50 -11.97
CA LYS A 6 -2.69 -5.72 -11.47
C LYS A 6 -2.32 -5.06 -10.16
N PHE A 7 -2.48 -3.76 -10.09
CA PHE A 7 -2.28 -2.99 -8.86
C PHE A 7 -3.64 -2.67 -8.26
N THR A 8 -3.77 -2.94 -6.97
CA THR A 8 -4.99 -2.65 -6.24
C THR A 8 -4.64 -1.90 -4.97
N ILE A 9 -5.36 -0.82 -4.73
CA ILE A 9 -5.20 -0.01 -3.51
C ILE A 9 -6.42 -0.26 -2.64
N VAL A 10 -6.19 -0.71 -1.42
CA VAL A 10 -7.26 -0.94 -0.44
C VAL A 10 -7.10 0.01 0.72
N CYS A 11 -8.15 0.75 1.00
CA CYS A 11 -8.19 1.67 2.15
C CYS A 11 -9.08 1.08 3.23
N LEU A 12 -8.52 0.95 4.44
CA LEU A 12 -9.24 0.38 5.58
C LEU A 12 -9.96 1.47 6.40
N ASN A 13 -10.65 2.33 5.73
CA ASN A 13 -11.42 3.39 6.39
C ASN A 13 -12.84 3.38 5.84
N ASP A 14 -13.47 2.22 5.94
CA ASP A 14 -14.83 2.06 5.48
C ASP A 14 -15.81 2.71 6.46
N ASN A 15 -16.83 3.36 5.93
CA ASN A 15 -17.87 4.01 6.71
C ASN A 15 -18.56 3.07 7.69
N ASN A 16 -18.67 1.81 7.36
CA ASN A 16 -19.29 0.81 8.23
C ASN A 16 -18.49 0.52 9.49
N LEU A 17 -17.18 0.78 9.46
CA LEU A 17 -16.28 0.55 10.58
C LEU A 17 -16.12 1.78 11.47
N GLN A 18 -16.57 2.93 11.02
CA GLN A 18 -16.46 4.18 11.78
C GLN A 18 -17.32 4.22 13.03
N LYS A 19 -18.29 3.34 13.14
CA LYS A 19 -19.19 3.27 14.30
C LYS A 19 -18.55 2.60 15.50
N ILE A 20 -17.41 1.94 15.32
CA ILE A 20 -16.69 1.25 16.40
C ILE A 20 -15.73 2.26 17.03
N SER A 21 -15.95 2.57 18.30
CA SER A 21 -15.16 3.56 18.99
C SER A 21 -13.90 2.98 19.67
N ASP A 22 -13.87 1.67 19.90
CA ASP A 22 -12.72 1.01 20.52
C ASP A 22 -11.64 0.76 19.46
N PRO A 23 -10.41 1.30 19.64
CA PRO A 23 -9.33 1.10 18.67
C PRO A 23 -9.00 -0.37 18.42
N LEU A 24 -9.01 -1.20 19.44
CA LEU A 24 -8.68 -2.62 19.29
C LEU A 24 -9.74 -3.35 18.48
N LEU A 25 -11.02 -3.11 18.79
CA LEU A 25 -12.11 -3.71 18.04
C LEU A 25 -12.14 -3.22 16.60
N THR A 26 -11.81 -1.96 16.38
CA THR A 26 -11.73 -1.38 15.04
C THR A 26 -10.64 -2.09 14.23
N LYS A 27 -9.45 -2.29 14.80
CA LYS A 27 -8.35 -2.99 14.13
C LYS A 27 -8.73 -4.44 13.80
N GLU A 28 -9.40 -5.13 14.71
CA GLU A 28 -9.82 -6.51 14.49
C GLU A 28 -10.87 -6.61 13.38
N ALA A 29 -11.84 -5.71 13.36
CA ALA A 29 -12.85 -5.67 12.32
C ALA A 29 -12.24 -5.36 10.94
N GLU A 30 -11.30 -4.41 10.89
CA GLU A 30 -10.58 -4.07 9.67
C GLU A 30 -9.75 -5.25 9.19
N ALA A 31 -9.06 -5.94 10.10
CA ALA A 31 -8.26 -7.12 9.77
C ALA A 31 -9.12 -8.21 9.14
N LYS A 32 -10.29 -8.47 9.72
CA LYS A 32 -11.22 -9.48 9.23
C LYS A 32 -11.71 -9.15 7.83
N ALA A 33 -12.10 -7.89 7.61
CA ALA A 33 -12.55 -7.42 6.31
C ALA A 33 -11.43 -7.51 5.27
N LEU A 34 -10.21 -7.16 5.67
CA LEU A 34 -9.05 -7.18 4.80
C LEU A 34 -8.69 -8.60 4.35
N LEU A 35 -8.63 -9.54 5.30
CA LEU A 35 -8.24 -10.92 5.00
C LEU A 35 -9.18 -11.57 3.97
N GLN A 36 -10.43 -11.13 3.91
CA GLN A 36 -11.37 -11.64 2.92
C GLN A 36 -11.05 -11.16 1.51
N LYS A 37 -10.35 -10.04 1.37
CA LYS A 37 -10.03 -9.45 0.07
C LYS A 37 -8.71 -9.94 -0.51
N ILE A 38 -7.85 -10.53 0.32
CA ILE A 38 -6.52 -10.97 -0.10
C ILE A 38 -6.60 -12.40 -0.66
N LYS A 39 -6.01 -12.58 -1.84
CA LYS A 39 -5.92 -13.89 -2.48
C LYS A 39 -4.55 -14.52 -2.20
N PRO A 40 -4.43 -15.86 -2.27
CA PRO A 40 -3.17 -16.54 -1.91
C PRO A 40 -1.94 -16.09 -2.69
N ASN A 41 -2.12 -15.68 -3.95
CA ASN A 41 -1.00 -15.29 -4.81
C ASN A 41 -0.71 -13.79 -4.81
N ASP A 42 -1.40 -13.03 -3.96
CA ASP A 42 -1.19 -11.60 -3.88
C ASP A 42 0.15 -11.27 -3.23
N THR A 43 0.84 -10.28 -3.76
CA THR A 43 1.92 -9.63 -3.05
C THR A 43 1.33 -8.47 -2.26
N VAL A 44 1.42 -8.54 -0.94
CA VAL A 44 0.79 -7.55 -0.06
C VAL A 44 1.85 -6.61 0.50
N ILE A 45 1.63 -5.32 0.34
CA ILE A 45 2.50 -4.28 0.87
C ILE A 45 1.62 -3.34 1.70
N LEU A 46 1.96 -3.23 2.98
CA LEU A 46 1.24 -2.35 3.89
C LEU A 46 1.89 -0.97 3.89
N LEU A 47 1.10 0.07 3.78
CA LEU A 47 1.62 1.43 3.95
C LEU A 47 1.61 1.78 5.43
N ASP A 48 2.81 1.98 5.97
CA ASP A 48 2.99 2.21 7.40
C ASP A 48 4.26 3.06 7.59
N GLU A 49 4.18 4.07 8.45
CA GLU A 49 5.30 4.98 8.68
C GLU A 49 6.54 4.28 9.28
N LYS A 50 6.37 3.09 9.83
CA LYS A 50 7.46 2.26 10.35
C LYS A 50 8.18 1.45 9.28
N GLY A 51 7.68 1.47 8.05
CA GLY A 51 8.27 0.73 6.95
C GLY A 51 9.51 1.37 6.37
N GLU A 52 10.06 0.72 5.36
CA GLU A 52 11.18 1.28 4.61
C GLU A 52 10.72 2.44 3.73
N SER A 53 11.54 3.48 3.69
CA SER A 53 11.32 4.63 2.82
C SER A 53 12.21 4.50 1.59
N TYR A 54 11.64 4.84 0.44
CA TYR A 54 12.35 4.80 -0.84
C TYR A 54 12.30 6.16 -1.51
N SER A 55 13.34 6.47 -2.27
CA SER A 55 13.21 7.57 -3.23
C SER A 55 12.20 7.21 -4.32
N SER A 56 11.72 8.18 -5.05
CA SER A 56 10.78 7.92 -6.15
C SER A 56 11.39 6.99 -7.19
N ILE A 57 12.67 7.14 -7.49
CA ILE A 57 13.39 6.27 -8.41
C ILE A 57 13.50 4.84 -7.88
N ALA A 58 13.86 4.69 -6.60
CA ALA A 58 13.96 3.37 -5.98
C ALA A 58 12.60 2.67 -5.91
N PHE A 59 11.55 3.42 -5.63
CA PHE A 59 10.19 2.87 -5.63
C PHE A 59 9.79 2.40 -7.03
N ALA A 60 10.09 3.20 -8.06
CA ALA A 60 9.83 2.82 -9.44
C ALA A 60 10.55 1.51 -9.80
N LYS A 61 11.79 1.35 -9.33
CA LYS A 61 12.56 0.13 -9.55
C LYS A 61 11.90 -1.08 -8.87
N GLN A 62 11.37 -0.91 -7.67
CA GLN A 62 10.64 -1.97 -6.97
C GLN A 62 9.40 -2.39 -7.76
N ILE A 63 8.64 -1.44 -8.25
CA ILE A 63 7.45 -1.71 -9.06
C ILE A 63 7.85 -2.48 -10.34
N ASP A 64 8.89 -2.01 -11.01
CA ASP A 64 9.37 -2.65 -12.24
C ASP A 64 9.81 -4.09 -11.99
N ASN A 65 10.52 -4.33 -10.89
CA ASN A 65 10.93 -5.68 -10.50
C ASN A 65 9.73 -6.59 -10.26
N HIS A 66 8.71 -6.11 -9.58
CA HIS A 66 7.49 -6.89 -9.35
C HIS A 66 6.80 -7.25 -10.66
N MET A 67 6.77 -6.33 -11.62
CA MET A 67 6.19 -6.59 -12.93
C MET A 67 6.99 -7.65 -13.70
N ASN A 68 8.32 -7.57 -13.62
CA ASN A 68 9.21 -8.48 -14.36
C ASN A 68 9.21 -9.90 -13.82
N TYR A 69 8.90 -10.09 -12.53
CA TYR A 69 8.87 -11.41 -11.93
C TYR A 69 7.50 -12.10 -12.00
N GLY A 70 6.60 -11.57 -12.81
CA GLY A 70 5.32 -12.23 -13.11
C GLY A 70 4.34 -12.29 -11.97
N LYS A 71 4.39 -11.36 -11.04
CA LYS A 71 3.40 -11.27 -9.97
C LYS A 71 2.03 -10.97 -10.56
N LYS A 72 1.01 -11.71 -10.13
CA LYS A 72 -0.33 -11.55 -10.68
C LYS A 72 -1.05 -10.32 -10.14
N ARG A 73 -0.84 -10.00 -8.88
CA ARG A 73 -1.47 -8.84 -8.27
C ARG A 73 -0.60 -8.32 -7.14
N ILE A 74 -0.44 -7.00 -7.11
CA ILE A 74 0.22 -6.33 -5.99
C ILE A 74 -0.84 -5.51 -5.28
N LEU A 75 -0.99 -5.78 -3.99
CA LEU A 75 -2.01 -5.17 -3.16
C LEU A 75 -1.35 -4.21 -2.20
N PHE A 76 -1.58 -2.92 -2.40
CA PHE A 76 -1.14 -1.89 -1.47
C PHE A 76 -2.29 -1.57 -0.52
N ILE A 77 -2.02 -1.64 0.77
CA ILE A 77 -3.06 -1.48 1.77
C ILE A 77 -2.75 -0.28 2.64
N LEU A 78 -3.68 0.66 2.66
CA LEU A 78 -3.63 1.82 3.54
C LEU A 78 -4.41 1.49 4.80
N GLY A 79 -3.77 1.60 5.95
CA GLY A 79 -4.41 1.30 7.23
C GLY A 79 -5.42 2.35 7.65
N GLY A 80 -6.24 2.00 8.64
CA GLY A 80 -7.16 2.93 9.26
C GLY A 80 -6.45 3.83 10.29
N PRO A 81 -7.21 4.61 11.05
CA PRO A 81 -6.63 5.61 11.99
C PRO A 81 -5.72 5.01 13.06
N TYR A 82 -5.89 3.74 13.37
CA TYR A 82 -5.13 3.09 14.45
C TYR A 82 -4.04 2.16 13.93
N GLY A 83 -3.76 2.18 12.63
CA GLY A 83 -2.80 1.27 12.01
C GLY A 83 -3.38 -0.12 11.79
N PHE A 84 -2.49 -1.13 11.75
CA PHE A 84 -2.90 -2.51 11.51
C PHE A 84 -2.87 -3.32 12.79
N SER A 85 -3.63 -4.42 12.83
CA SER A 85 -3.58 -5.36 13.93
C SER A 85 -2.27 -6.13 13.92
N LYS A 86 -1.89 -6.73 15.07
CA LYS A 86 -0.71 -7.58 15.17
C LYS A 86 -0.76 -8.73 14.17
N GLU A 87 -1.93 -9.33 13.99
CA GLU A 87 -2.12 -10.43 13.06
C GLU A 87 -1.72 -10.04 11.63
N ILE A 88 -2.14 -8.85 11.20
CA ILE A 88 -1.83 -8.35 9.86
C ILE A 88 -0.33 -8.10 9.71
N TYR A 89 0.30 -7.46 10.70
CA TYR A 89 1.74 -7.22 10.66
C TYR A 89 2.54 -8.51 10.60
N MET A 90 2.12 -9.53 11.33
CA MET A 90 2.82 -10.81 11.35
C MET A 90 2.67 -11.55 10.03
N LYS A 91 1.50 -11.47 9.44
CA LYS A 91 1.20 -12.19 8.19
C LYS A 91 1.78 -11.49 6.96
N TYR A 92 1.85 -10.17 6.99
CA TYR A 92 2.33 -9.36 5.86
C TYR A 92 3.42 -8.40 6.33
N PRO A 93 4.66 -8.86 6.41
CA PRO A 93 5.75 -8.07 6.98
C PRO A 93 6.32 -6.99 6.08
N LYS A 94 5.93 -6.95 4.80
CA LYS A 94 6.42 -5.91 3.89
C LYS A 94 5.71 -4.60 4.14
N LEU A 95 6.45 -3.61 4.65
CA LEU A 95 5.93 -2.30 4.98
C LEU A 95 6.61 -1.26 4.09
N LEU A 96 5.82 -0.32 3.59
CA LEU A 96 6.31 0.81 2.80
C LEU A 96 5.94 2.10 3.53
N SER A 97 6.94 2.94 3.81
CA SER A 97 6.73 4.26 4.39
C SER A 97 6.87 5.33 3.32
N LEU A 98 5.87 6.19 3.20
CA LEU A 98 5.96 7.36 2.34
C LEU A 98 6.74 8.48 3.02
N SER A 99 6.73 8.50 4.35
CA SER A 99 7.42 9.50 5.15
C SER A 99 7.48 9.02 6.59
N GLN A 100 8.50 9.47 7.32
CA GLN A 100 8.56 9.26 8.75
C GLN A 100 7.59 10.18 9.50
N MET A 101 7.09 11.18 8.82
CA MET A 101 6.07 12.08 9.37
C MET A 101 4.69 11.46 9.25
N THR A 102 3.84 11.75 10.20
CA THR A 102 2.47 11.23 10.21
C THR A 102 1.56 12.15 9.38
N PHE A 103 0.84 11.57 8.45
CA PHE A 103 -0.15 12.28 7.63
C PHE A 103 -1.54 11.71 7.88
N SER A 104 -2.57 12.52 7.60
CA SER A 104 -3.94 12.01 7.60
C SER A 104 -4.12 10.94 6.52
N HIS A 105 -5.13 10.09 6.67
CA HIS A 105 -5.40 9.02 5.69
C HIS A 105 -5.62 9.56 4.30
N GLN A 106 -6.35 10.67 4.20
CA GLN A 106 -6.64 11.28 2.92
C GLN A 106 -5.37 11.75 2.24
N MET A 107 -4.44 12.33 3.00
CA MET A 107 -3.15 12.76 2.45
C MET A 107 -2.29 11.59 2.04
N VAL A 108 -2.22 10.54 2.85
CA VAL A 108 -1.45 9.34 2.49
C VAL A 108 -1.98 8.73 1.20
N ARG A 109 -3.30 8.64 1.07
CA ARG A 109 -3.94 8.12 -0.13
C ARG A 109 -3.57 8.93 -1.36
N LEU A 110 -3.64 10.24 -1.26
CA LEU A 110 -3.29 11.15 -2.36
C LEU A 110 -1.81 11.06 -2.72
N LEU A 111 -0.95 11.10 -1.71
CA LEU A 111 0.49 11.01 -1.91
C LEU A 111 0.89 9.67 -2.53
N PHE A 112 0.29 8.60 -2.09
CA PHE A 112 0.60 7.29 -2.64
C PHE A 112 0.16 7.19 -4.11
N CYS A 113 -1.02 7.65 -4.45
CA CYS A 113 -1.50 7.65 -5.83
C CYS A 113 -0.57 8.46 -6.73
N GLU A 114 -0.10 9.62 -6.24
CA GLU A 114 0.85 10.44 -6.98
C GLU A 114 2.19 9.71 -7.17
N GLN A 115 2.71 9.07 -6.14
CA GLN A 115 3.97 8.34 -6.25
C GLN A 115 3.86 7.10 -7.14
N LEU A 116 2.73 6.43 -7.13
CA LEU A 116 2.51 5.30 -8.02
C LEU A 116 2.47 5.76 -9.49
N TYR A 117 1.78 6.85 -9.77
CA TYR A 117 1.78 7.45 -11.10
C TYR A 117 3.19 7.86 -11.52
N ARG A 118 3.93 8.52 -10.62
CA ARG A 118 5.31 8.94 -10.87
C ARG A 118 6.20 7.74 -11.16
N ALA A 119 6.03 6.64 -10.43
CA ALA A 119 6.80 5.41 -10.66
C ALA A 119 6.62 4.90 -12.09
N PHE A 120 5.39 4.87 -12.58
CA PHE A 120 5.14 4.44 -13.95
C PHE A 120 5.72 5.39 -14.99
N THR A 121 5.74 6.69 -14.73
CA THR A 121 6.38 7.64 -15.63
C THR A 121 7.90 7.42 -15.69
N ILE A 122 8.52 7.11 -14.55
CA ILE A 122 9.96 6.80 -14.48
C ILE A 122 10.25 5.51 -15.26
N ILE A 123 9.46 4.47 -15.05
CA ILE A 123 9.62 3.18 -15.74
C ILE A 123 9.53 3.36 -17.26
N ASN A 124 8.63 4.22 -17.72
CA ASN A 124 8.39 4.45 -19.14
C ASN A 124 9.19 5.61 -19.72
N ASN A 125 10.13 6.16 -18.96
CA ASN A 125 10.99 7.27 -19.38
C ASN A 125 10.23 8.54 -19.79
N HIS A 126 9.09 8.79 -19.16
CA HIS A 126 8.35 10.03 -19.35
C HIS A 126 8.98 11.17 -18.55
N PRO A 127 8.92 12.42 -19.03
CA PRO A 127 9.61 13.55 -18.40
C PRO A 127 8.90 14.13 -17.17
N TYR A 128 7.99 13.42 -16.56
CA TYR A 128 7.23 13.91 -15.41
C TYR A 128 8.10 14.13 -14.16
N HIS A 129 9.03 13.19 -13.91
CA HIS A 129 9.88 13.24 -12.73
C HIS A 129 11.16 14.02 -13.02
N ASN A 130 11.46 15.00 -12.17
CA ASN A 130 12.74 15.74 -12.19
C ASN A 130 13.54 15.38 -10.95
N ASN A 131 14.76 14.95 -11.17
CA ASN A 131 15.69 14.69 -10.07
C ASN A 131 16.24 15.98 -9.47
#